data_8758330b345398e68e1594f130953595
#
_entry.id   8758330b345398e68e1594f130953595
#
_cell.length_a   1.000
_cell.length_b   1.000
_cell.length_c   1.000
_cell.angle_alpha   90.00
_cell.angle_beta   90.00
_cell.angle_gamma   90.00
#
_symmetry.space_group_name_H-M   'P 1'
#
loop_
_entity.id
_entity.type
_entity.pdbx_description
1 polymer ?
#
loop_
_entity_poly.entity_id
_entity_poly.type
_entity_poly.pdbx_seq_one_letter_code
_entity_poly.pdbx_strand_id
1 'polypeptide(L)'
;VGSEMCIRDRNKVVKGLAAGGEFPSHMLKGVRLKVQPDDAKWIRYDVIRSFDRPLWNLDAVNKLNTSLSDLATELDMQLFFLQRKYLDYQVNIGNRIIACLQDGRPDAALEAQRISAPKKTFQDLIDDLFSETGKTIIRTENEIRFSQIGEVLSPYQLSSGEKQMLVILLTVLVEDQLPYVLFMDEPEVSLHVDWQQRLIDLILTLNPNVQIILTTHSPAVIMNGWADRVTEVSDITD
;
A
#
# COMPACT_ATOMS: atom_id res chain seq x y z
N VAL A 1 26.44 3.49 -7.57
CA VAL A 1 26.47 3.69 -6.11
C VAL A 1 25.08 3.31 -5.67
N GLY A 2 24.93 2.11 -5.08
CA GLY A 2 23.65 1.56 -4.74
C GLY A 2 22.99 2.36 -3.61
N SER A 3 21.71 2.64 -3.73
CA SER A 3 20.86 3.08 -2.64
C SER A 3 20.83 1.97 -1.59
N GLU A 4 21.70 2.04 -0.62
CA GLU A 4 21.60 1.17 0.54
C GLU A 4 20.60 1.83 1.50
N MET A 5 19.43 1.22 1.60
CA MET A 5 18.44 1.57 2.60
C MET A 5 19.13 1.59 3.97
N CYS A 6 19.13 2.75 4.63
CA CYS A 6 19.83 2.96 5.89
C CYS A 6 19.07 2.33 7.05
N ILE A 7 18.96 1.02 7.06
CA ILE A 7 18.70 0.22 8.24
C ILE A 7 19.99 -0.54 8.53
N ARG A 8 20.85 0.10 9.32
CA ARG A 8 22.14 -0.46 9.71
C ARG A 8 21.95 -1.55 10.73
N ASP A 9 21.82 -2.76 10.27
CA ASP A 9 22.47 -3.92 10.90
C ASP A 9 22.32 -5.17 10.03
N ARG A 10 23.32 -5.40 9.17
CA ARG A 10 23.38 -6.56 8.25
C ARG A 10 23.34 -7.93 8.96
N ASN A 11 23.47 -7.96 10.26
CA ASN A 11 23.61 -9.20 11.02
C ASN A 11 22.44 -9.54 11.96
N LYS A 12 21.35 -8.77 11.95
CA LYS A 12 20.27 -8.99 12.90
C LYS A 12 18.97 -9.28 12.17
N VAL A 13 18.68 -10.56 12.12
CA VAL A 13 17.45 -11.10 11.53
C VAL A 13 16.32 -10.93 12.52
N VAL A 14 15.35 -10.10 12.20
CA VAL A 14 14.01 -10.33 12.72
C VAL A 14 13.37 -11.31 11.76
N LYS A 15 13.15 -12.51 12.23
CA LYS A 15 12.17 -13.39 11.58
C LYS A 15 10.88 -12.60 11.60
N GLY A 16 10.45 -12.15 10.41
CA GLY A 16 9.27 -11.34 10.25
C GLY A 16 8.11 -11.97 10.99
N LEU A 17 7.59 -11.22 11.93
CA LEU A 17 6.29 -11.48 12.47
C LEU A 17 5.32 -11.03 11.40
N ALA A 18 5.09 -11.91 10.44
CA ALA A 18 3.88 -11.89 9.65
C ALA A 18 2.75 -12.23 10.63
N ALA A 19 2.32 -11.23 11.41
CA ALA A 19 1.11 -11.35 12.18
C ALA A 19 -0.05 -11.35 11.19
N GLY A 20 -0.51 -12.53 10.80
CA GLY A 20 -1.81 -12.73 10.21
C GLY A 20 -1.96 -12.58 8.70
N GLY A 21 -0.89 -12.50 7.93
CA GLY A 21 -0.96 -12.59 6.47
C GLY A 21 0.30 -13.24 5.93
N GLU A 22 0.18 -14.39 5.32
CA GLU A 22 1.28 -15.04 4.61
C GLU A 22 1.67 -14.20 3.38
N PHE A 23 2.50 -13.18 3.59
CA PHE A 23 3.30 -12.67 2.49
C PHE A 23 4.28 -13.77 2.11
N PRO A 24 4.34 -14.18 0.85
CA PRO A 24 5.33 -15.15 0.42
C PRO A 24 6.71 -14.62 0.82
N SER A 25 7.46 -15.42 1.57
CA SER A 25 8.77 -15.04 2.13
C SER A 25 9.80 -14.60 1.07
N HIS A 26 9.53 -14.86 -0.20
CA HIS A 26 10.35 -14.42 -1.33
C HIS A 26 10.14 -12.94 -1.72
N MET A 27 9.01 -12.31 -1.38
CA MET A 27 8.80 -10.87 -1.58
C MET A 27 9.59 -10.01 -0.59
N LEU A 28 9.97 -10.57 0.55
CA LEU A 28 10.76 -9.90 1.58
C LEU A 28 12.27 -10.17 1.44
N LYS A 29 12.73 -10.75 0.33
CA LYS A 29 14.16 -10.98 0.11
C LYS A 29 14.93 -9.68 0.14
N GLY A 30 15.65 -9.45 1.24
CA GLY A 30 16.60 -8.34 1.41
C GLY A 30 16.26 -7.34 2.50
N VAL A 31 15.05 -7.35 3.05
CA VAL A 31 14.73 -6.52 4.23
C VAL A 31 14.78 -7.39 5.48
N ARG A 32 15.69 -7.07 6.41
CA ARG A 32 15.80 -7.73 7.70
C ARG A 32 15.69 -6.67 8.78
N LEU A 33 14.59 -6.67 9.52
CA LEU A 33 14.42 -5.81 10.69
C LEU A 33 14.80 -6.60 11.93
N LYS A 34 15.62 -6.02 12.79
CA LYS A 34 15.80 -6.51 14.15
C LYS A 34 15.13 -5.54 15.11
N VAL A 35 14.14 -6.05 15.80
CA VAL A 35 13.46 -5.32 16.85
C VAL A 35 14.00 -5.78 18.20
N GLN A 36 14.45 -4.87 19.04
CA GLN A 36 14.80 -5.09 20.44
C GLN A 36 14.09 -4.02 21.28
N PRO A 37 13.55 -4.36 22.45
CA PRO A 37 13.55 -5.66 23.13
C PRO A 37 12.54 -6.69 22.54
N ASP A 38 12.62 -7.93 23.04
CA ASP A 38 11.77 -9.06 22.57
C ASP A 38 10.25 -8.82 22.67
N ASP A 39 9.85 -7.84 23.45
CA ASP A 39 8.45 -7.40 23.64
C ASP A 39 7.91 -6.60 22.42
N ALA A 40 8.77 -6.13 21.52
CA ALA A 40 8.37 -5.45 20.29
C ALA A 40 7.83 -6.41 19.20
N LYS A 41 7.45 -7.63 19.57
CA LYS A 41 6.81 -8.64 18.68
C LYS A 41 5.48 -8.18 18.06
N TRP A 42 4.98 -7.03 18.48
CA TRP A 42 3.68 -6.48 18.10
C TRP A 42 3.75 -5.32 17.10
N ILE A 43 4.93 -4.95 16.63
CA ILE A 43 5.04 -3.92 15.60
C ILE A 43 4.59 -4.51 14.26
N ARG A 44 3.48 -3.99 13.75
CA ARG A 44 3.01 -4.26 12.40
C ARG A 44 3.81 -3.38 11.44
N TYR A 45 4.21 -3.91 10.31
CA TYR A 45 4.87 -3.15 9.26
C TYR A 45 4.58 -3.69 7.88
N ASP A 46 4.62 -2.79 6.90
CA ASP A 46 4.63 -3.11 5.47
C ASP A 46 5.85 -2.49 4.80
N VAL A 47 6.30 -3.10 3.72
CA VAL A 47 7.43 -2.62 2.92
C VAL A 47 7.01 -2.53 1.46
N ILE A 48 7.02 -1.32 0.92
CA ILE A 48 6.74 -1.06 -0.50
C ILE A 48 8.05 -0.81 -1.22
N ARG A 49 8.27 -1.56 -2.30
CA ARG A 49 9.38 -1.37 -3.23
C ARG A 49 8.85 -0.72 -4.49
N SER A 50 9.57 0.27 -4.96
CA SER A 50 9.12 1.12 -6.07
C SER A 50 9.57 0.66 -7.44
N PHE A 51 10.47 -0.30 -7.51
CA PHE A 51 10.99 -0.76 -8.80
C PHE A 51 10.05 -1.79 -9.41
N ASP A 52 9.38 -1.39 -10.48
CA ASP A 52 8.55 -2.29 -11.29
C ASP A 52 9.46 -3.15 -12.17
N ARG A 53 9.78 -4.35 -11.70
CA ARG A 53 10.63 -5.29 -12.41
C ARG A 53 9.81 -6.36 -13.10
N PRO A 54 10.20 -6.78 -14.31
CA PRO A 54 9.61 -7.96 -14.93
C PRO A 54 9.78 -9.19 -14.04
N LEU A 55 8.76 -10.03 -13.99
CA LEU A 55 8.85 -11.31 -13.26
C LEU A 55 9.80 -12.25 -14.00
N TRP A 56 10.90 -12.63 -13.36
CA TRP A 56 11.97 -13.45 -13.94
C TRP A 56 11.57 -14.90 -14.23
N ASN A 57 10.40 -15.34 -13.79
CA ASN A 57 9.97 -16.74 -13.90
C ASN A 57 8.48 -16.84 -14.23
N LEU A 58 8.10 -16.27 -15.37
CA LEU A 58 6.75 -16.37 -15.94
C LEU A 58 6.27 -17.82 -16.06
N ASP A 59 7.17 -18.78 -16.34
CA ASP A 59 6.82 -20.20 -16.42
C ASP A 59 6.39 -20.81 -15.09
N ALA A 60 6.93 -20.32 -13.97
CA ALA A 60 6.52 -20.73 -12.63
C ALA A 60 5.18 -20.11 -12.23
N VAL A 61 4.92 -18.88 -12.66
CA VAL A 61 3.66 -18.15 -12.45
C VAL A 61 2.55 -18.77 -13.32
N ASN A 62 2.83 -19.07 -14.57
CA ASN A 62 1.88 -19.70 -15.51
C ASN A 62 1.48 -21.15 -15.10
N LYS A 63 2.34 -21.83 -14.35
CA LYS A 63 2.02 -23.17 -13.80
C LYS A 63 1.05 -23.12 -12.62
N LEU A 64 0.85 -21.96 -12.02
CA LEU A 64 0.00 -21.83 -10.81
C LEU A 64 -1.48 -21.64 -11.12
N ASN A 65 -1.86 -21.04 -12.25
CA ASN A 65 -3.25 -21.00 -12.78
C ASN A 65 -3.35 -20.11 -14.01
N THR A 66 -4.30 -20.41 -14.90
CA THR A 66 -4.62 -19.61 -16.11
C THR A 66 -5.06 -18.16 -15.81
N SER A 67 -5.47 -17.85 -14.59
CA SER A 67 -5.83 -16.49 -14.17
C SER A 67 -4.64 -15.58 -13.86
N LEU A 68 -3.41 -16.08 -13.93
CA LEU A 68 -2.18 -15.30 -13.64
C LEU A 68 -1.44 -14.88 -14.94
N SER A 69 -2.00 -15.16 -16.10
CA SER A 69 -1.39 -14.81 -17.41
C SER A 69 -1.20 -13.30 -17.62
N ASP A 70 -1.98 -12.48 -16.89
CA ASP A 70 -1.97 -11.03 -17.04
C ASP A 70 -0.92 -10.35 -16.13
N LEU A 71 -0.24 -11.13 -15.27
CA LEU A 71 0.78 -10.62 -14.35
C LEU A 71 2.14 -10.61 -15.05
N ALA A 72 2.63 -9.42 -15.37
CA ALA A 72 3.91 -9.25 -16.06
C ALA A 72 5.03 -8.71 -15.16
N THR A 73 4.68 -8.00 -14.09
CA THR A 73 5.62 -7.23 -13.28
C THR A 73 5.48 -7.49 -11.76
N GLU A 74 6.46 -7.03 -10.98
CA GLU A 74 6.40 -7.11 -9.52
C GLU A 74 5.22 -6.29 -8.96
N LEU A 75 4.87 -5.15 -9.57
CA LEU A 75 3.70 -4.37 -9.17
C LEU A 75 2.38 -5.13 -9.44
N ASP A 76 2.28 -5.84 -10.56
CA ASP A 76 1.10 -6.67 -10.85
C ASP A 76 0.93 -7.75 -9.78
N MET A 77 2.02 -8.37 -9.36
CA MET A 77 2.00 -9.37 -8.30
C MET A 77 1.59 -8.77 -6.95
N GLN A 78 2.09 -7.58 -6.60
CA GLN A 78 1.68 -6.87 -5.40
C GLN A 78 0.18 -6.55 -5.44
N LEU A 79 -0.31 -6.02 -6.57
CA LEU A 79 -1.73 -5.73 -6.77
C LEU A 79 -2.60 -6.98 -6.64
N PHE A 80 -2.15 -8.12 -7.17
CA PHE A 80 -2.85 -9.40 -7.03
C PHE A 80 -3.05 -9.81 -5.57
N PHE A 81 -2.01 -9.71 -4.74
CA PHE A 81 -2.13 -10.01 -3.32
C PHE A 81 -2.94 -8.96 -2.56
N LEU A 82 -2.78 -7.68 -2.90
CA LEU A 82 -3.54 -6.60 -2.30
C LEU A 82 -5.04 -6.69 -2.62
N GLN A 83 -5.41 -7.14 -3.81
CA GLN A 83 -6.81 -7.41 -4.15
C GLN A 83 -7.45 -8.42 -3.19
N ARG A 84 -6.72 -9.49 -2.83
CA ARG A 84 -7.20 -10.47 -1.83
C ARG A 84 -7.35 -9.86 -0.45
N LYS A 85 -6.35 -9.12 0.01
CA LYS A 85 -6.44 -8.38 1.29
C LYS A 85 -7.61 -7.38 1.27
N TYR A 86 -7.87 -6.74 0.14
CA TYR A 86 -8.99 -5.83 -0.02
C TYR A 86 -10.35 -6.52 0.08
N LEU A 87 -10.48 -7.74 -0.45
CA LEU A 87 -11.69 -8.55 -0.26
C LEU A 87 -11.91 -8.88 1.21
N ASP A 88 -10.87 -9.34 1.92
CA ASP A 88 -10.94 -9.63 3.35
C ASP A 88 -11.28 -8.36 4.16
N TYR A 89 -10.68 -7.22 3.82
CA TYR A 89 -10.99 -5.92 4.41
C TYR A 89 -12.47 -5.58 4.23
N GLN A 90 -13.03 -5.73 3.01
CA GLN A 90 -14.44 -5.46 2.74
C GLN A 90 -15.38 -6.36 3.55
N VAL A 91 -15.06 -7.64 3.66
CA VAL A 91 -15.83 -8.59 4.50
C VAL A 91 -15.80 -8.15 5.97
N ASN A 92 -14.63 -7.77 6.48
CA ASN A 92 -14.46 -7.34 7.87
C ASN A 92 -15.27 -6.06 8.17
N ILE A 93 -15.18 -5.03 7.32
CA ILE A 93 -15.99 -3.82 7.52
C ILE A 93 -17.48 -4.10 7.35
N GLY A 94 -17.88 -4.96 6.42
CA GLY A 94 -19.27 -5.39 6.25
C GLY A 94 -19.83 -6.07 7.50
N ASN A 95 -19.11 -7.00 8.07
CA ASN A 95 -19.48 -7.68 9.32
C ASN A 95 -19.61 -6.70 10.49
N ARG A 96 -18.68 -5.73 10.61
CA ARG A 96 -18.74 -4.69 11.64
C ARG A 96 -19.96 -3.79 11.47
N ILE A 97 -20.31 -3.40 10.24
CA ILE A 97 -21.50 -2.60 9.93
C ILE A 97 -22.76 -3.37 10.31
N ILE A 98 -22.86 -4.65 9.92
CA ILE A 98 -24.02 -5.50 10.24
C ILE A 98 -24.17 -5.62 11.76
N ALA A 99 -23.10 -5.93 12.49
CA ALA A 99 -23.11 -6.03 13.93
C ALA A 99 -23.57 -4.72 14.60
N CYS A 100 -23.06 -3.60 14.11
CA CYS A 100 -23.43 -2.27 14.61
C CYS A 100 -24.93 -1.98 14.42
N LEU A 101 -25.48 -2.32 13.26
CA LEU A 101 -26.91 -2.12 12.97
C LEU A 101 -27.82 -3.06 13.76
N GLN A 102 -27.36 -4.28 14.06
CA GLN A 102 -28.10 -5.26 14.87
C GLN A 102 -28.18 -4.89 16.36
N ASP A 103 -27.19 -4.14 16.86
CA ASP A 103 -27.18 -3.67 18.27
C ASP A 103 -28.33 -2.70 18.58
N GLY A 104 -29.01 -2.15 17.56
CA GLY A 104 -30.18 -1.28 17.72
C GLY A 104 -29.91 0.06 18.43
N ARG A 105 -28.64 0.48 18.51
CA ARG A 105 -28.25 1.75 19.15
C ARG A 105 -28.72 2.95 18.30
N PRO A 106 -29.09 4.07 18.95
CA PRO A 106 -29.53 5.28 18.24
C PRO A 106 -28.50 5.84 17.25
N ASP A 107 -27.22 5.60 17.50
CA ASP A 107 -26.08 6.08 16.71
C ASP A 107 -25.54 5.06 15.69
N ALA A 108 -26.20 3.88 15.56
CA ALA A 108 -25.76 2.79 14.70
C ALA A 108 -25.52 3.23 13.24
N ALA A 109 -26.40 4.08 12.69
CA ALA A 109 -26.23 4.58 11.32
C ALA A 109 -24.99 5.48 11.17
N LEU A 110 -24.70 6.31 12.15
CA LEU A 110 -23.51 7.18 12.15
C LEU A 110 -22.25 6.34 12.29
N GLU A 111 -22.27 5.33 13.14
CA GLU A 111 -21.12 4.43 13.31
C GLU A 111 -20.88 3.58 12.06
N ALA A 112 -21.92 3.09 11.40
CA ALA A 112 -21.80 2.41 10.11
C ALA A 112 -21.14 3.30 9.04
N GLN A 113 -21.48 4.60 9.01
CA GLN A 113 -20.84 5.57 8.13
C GLN A 113 -19.35 5.73 8.47
N ARG A 114 -18.97 5.81 9.77
CA ARG A 114 -17.58 5.89 10.20
C ARG A 114 -16.77 4.68 9.79
N ILE A 115 -17.33 3.48 9.95
CA ILE A 115 -16.69 2.22 9.54
C ILE A 115 -16.43 2.18 8.04
N SER A 116 -17.36 2.70 7.22
CA SER A 116 -17.23 2.69 5.75
C SER A 116 -16.42 3.87 5.19
N ALA A 117 -16.22 4.94 5.96
CA ALA A 117 -15.58 6.17 5.51
C ALA A 117 -14.18 5.97 4.89
N PRO A 118 -13.25 5.16 5.47
CA PRO A 118 -11.93 4.98 4.88
C PRO A 118 -11.97 4.37 3.48
N LYS A 119 -12.87 3.40 3.23
CA LYS A 119 -13.06 2.83 1.90
C LYS A 119 -13.55 3.89 0.91
N LYS A 120 -14.52 4.70 1.31
CA LYS A 120 -15.03 5.80 0.47
C LYS A 120 -13.93 6.82 0.17
N THR A 121 -13.18 7.24 1.20
CA THR A 121 -12.05 8.17 1.03
C THR A 121 -11.02 7.63 0.06
N PHE A 122 -10.63 6.36 0.18
CA PHE A 122 -9.71 5.72 -0.76
C PHE A 122 -10.22 5.79 -2.21
N GLN A 123 -11.49 5.46 -2.44
CA GLN A 123 -12.08 5.50 -3.77
C GLN A 123 -12.13 6.92 -4.34
N ASP A 124 -12.47 7.90 -3.50
CA ASP A 124 -12.51 9.31 -3.90
C ASP A 124 -11.10 9.84 -4.25
N LEU A 125 -10.08 9.45 -3.47
CA LEU A 125 -8.68 9.82 -3.73
C LEU A 125 -8.15 9.20 -5.05
N ILE A 126 -8.48 7.95 -5.31
CA ILE A 126 -8.08 7.29 -6.57
C ILE A 126 -8.77 7.94 -7.76
N ASP A 127 -10.06 8.27 -7.66
CA ASP A 127 -10.79 8.96 -8.73
C ASP A 127 -10.19 10.36 -9.00
N ASP A 128 -9.79 11.10 -7.95
CA ASP A 128 -9.11 12.39 -8.07
C ASP A 128 -7.75 12.25 -8.77
N LEU A 129 -6.92 11.31 -8.33
CA LEU A 129 -5.59 11.07 -8.90
C LEU A 129 -5.65 10.66 -10.38
N PHE A 130 -6.63 9.85 -10.75
CA PHE A 130 -6.75 9.30 -12.12
C PHE A 130 -7.66 10.14 -13.02
N SER A 131 -8.13 11.30 -12.54
CA SER A 131 -9.05 12.19 -13.27
C SER A 131 -8.50 12.64 -14.61
N GLU A 132 -7.20 12.96 -14.69
CA GLU A 132 -6.55 13.39 -15.94
C GLU A 132 -6.53 12.30 -17.00
N THR A 133 -6.49 11.02 -16.59
CA THR A 133 -6.54 9.89 -17.53
C THR A 133 -7.96 9.38 -17.76
N GLY A 134 -8.96 10.01 -17.13
CA GLY A 134 -10.38 9.67 -17.29
C GLY A 134 -10.76 8.31 -16.73
N LYS A 135 -9.98 7.76 -15.81
CA LYS A 135 -10.26 6.49 -15.13
C LYS A 135 -10.97 6.75 -13.81
N THR A 136 -12.02 5.98 -13.53
CA THR A 136 -12.75 6.01 -12.27
C THR A 136 -12.91 4.60 -11.71
N ILE A 137 -12.82 4.45 -10.39
CA ILE A 137 -12.99 3.16 -9.73
C ILE A 137 -14.45 2.71 -9.74
N ILE A 138 -14.69 1.44 -10.10
CA ILE A 138 -16.04 0.86 -10.08
C ILE A 138 -16.38 0.45 -8.64
N ARG A 139 -17.29 1.18 -8.02
CA ARG A 139 -17.61 1.05 -6.58
C ARG A 139 -18.54 -0.12 -6.25
N THR A 140 -19.19 -0.69 -7.25
CA THR A 140 -20.18 -1.77 -7.10
C THR A 140 -19.57 -3.16 -7.14
N GLU A 141 -18.31 -3.28 -7.53
CA GLU A 141 -17.60 -4.55 -7.60
C GLU A 141 -16.81 -4.84 -6.33
N ASN A 142 -16.60 -6.11 -6.06
CA ASN A 142 -15.80 -6.56 -4.92
C ASN A 142 -14.29 -6.43 -5.19
N GLU A 143 -13.88 -6.59 -6.45
CA GLU A 143 -12.51 -6.37 -6.89
C GLU A 143 -12.32 -4.92 -7.33
N ILE A 144 -11.09 -4.44 -7.26
CA ILE A 144 -10.75 -3.13 -7.80
C ILE A 144 -10.70 -3.25 -9.32
N ARG A 145 -11.59 -2.49 -9.96
CA ARG A 145 -11.65 -2.31 -11.40
C ARG A 145 -11.93 -0.85 -11.73
N PHE A 146 -11.61 -0.47 -12.93
CA PHE A 146 -11.76 0.91 -13.39
C PHE A 146 -12.69 0.96 -14.59
N SER A 147 -13.42 2.07 -14.73
CA SER A 147 -14.14 2.44 -15.93
C SER A 147 -13.36 3.54 -16.64
N GLN A 148 -13.16 3.38 -17.97
CA GLN A 148 -12.59 4.41 -18.84
C GLN A 148 -13.30 4.37 -20.20
N ILE A 149 -13.97 5.46 -20.58
CA ILE A 149 -14.66 5.61 -21.87
C ILE A 149 -15.61 4.43 -22.18
N GLY A 150 -16.31 3.93 -21.14
CA GLY A 150 -17.26 2.81 -21.29
C GLY A 150 -16.62 1.41 -21.27
N GLU A 151 -15.31 1.31 -21.19
CA GLU A 151 -14.59 0.04 -21.02
C GLU A 151 -14.29 -0.23 -19.56
N VAL A 152 -14.19 -1.51 -19.19
CA VAL A 152 -13.78 -1.96 -17.86
C VAL A 152 -12.33 -2.40 -17.92
N LEU A 153 -11.48 -1.77 -17.10
CA LEU A 153 -10.06 -2.06 -17.01
C LEU A 153 -9.74 -2.81 -15.70
N SER A 154 -8.86 -3.79 -15.79
CA SER A 154 -8.23 -4.39 -14.63
C SER A 154 -7.11 -3.48 -14.09
N PRO A 155 -6.71 -3.58 -12.81
CA PRO A 155 -5.60 -2.80 -12.27
C PRO A 155 -4.26 -3.12 -12.94
N TYR A 156 -4.13 -4.27 -13.60
CA TYR A 156 -2.92 -4.67 -14.34
C TYR A 156 -2.73 -3.89 -15.65
N GLN A 157 -3.78 -3.23 -16.14
CA GLN A 157 -3.76 -2.40 -17.37
C GLN A 157 -3.46 -0.92 -17.10
N LEU A 158 -3.23 -0.55 -15.83
CA LEU A 158 -2.82 0.79 -15.44
C LEU A 158 -1.37 1.07 -15.83
N SER A 159 -1.01 2.35 -15.94
CA SER A 159 0.40 2.77 -16.09
C SER A 159 1.21 2.43 -14.84
N SER A 160 2.54 2.38 -14.94
CA SER A 160 3.42 2.08 -13.81
C SER A 160 3.19 3.04 -12.62
N GLY A 161 3.04 4.33 -12.90
CA GLY A 161 2.77 5.33 -11.85
C GLY A 161 1.40 5.14 -11.19
N GLU A 162 0.35 4.85 -11.97
CA GLU A 162 -0.97 4.55 -11.46
C GLU A 162 -0.97 3.27 -10.61
N LYS A 163 -0.28 2.21 -11.08
CA LYS A 163 -0.10 0.97 -10.31
C LYS A 163 0.63 1.23 -8.99
N GLN A 164 1.72 2.00 -9.04
CA GLN A 164 2.51 2.36 -7.85
C GLN A 164 1.65 3.10 -6.82
N MET A 165 0.91 4.13 -7.24
CA MET A 165 0.03 4.88 -6.36
C MET A 165 -1.09 3.99 -5.80
N LEU A 166 -1.67 3.13 -6.63
CA LEU A 166 -2.69 2.18 -6.20
C LEU A 166 -2.15 1.18 -5.17
N VAL A 167 -0.94 0.64 -5.37
CA VAL A 167 -0.26 -0.25 -4.41
C VAL A 167 -0.08 0.46 -3.07
N ILE A 168 0.44 1.70 -3.08
CA ILE A 168 0.68 2.46 -1.85
C ILE A 168 -0.64 2.67 -1.09
N LEU A 169 -1.62 3.29 -1.72
CA LEU A 169 -2.87 3.66 -1.06
C LEU A 169 -3.70 2.44 -0.65
N LEU A 170 -3.68 1.37 -1.43
CA LEU A 170 -4.38 0.13 -1.09
C LEU A 170 -3.72 -0.59 0.10
N THR A 171 -2.38 -0.59 0.18
CA THR A 171 -1.64 -1.11 1.33
C THR A 171 -2.07 -0.37 2.61
N VAL A 172 -2.16 0.97 2.54
CA VAL A 172 -2.59 1.79 3.70
C VAL A 172 -4.04 1.51 4.09
N LEU A 173 -4.94 1.36 3.12
CA LEU A 173 -6.36 1.09 3.37
C LEU A 173 -6.58 -0.22 4.11
N VAL A 174 -5.93 -1.31 3.65
CA VAL A 174 -6.17 -2.66 4.20
C VAL A 174 -5.66 -2.83 5.63
N GLU A 175 -4.84 -1.91 6.12
CA GLU A 175 -4.43 -1.85 7.52
C GLU A 175 -5.52 -1.28 8.47
N ASP A 176 -6.69 -0.90 7.93
CA ASP A 176 -7.91 -0.54 8.66
C ASP A 176 -7.68 0.51 9.75
N GLN A 177 -6.89 1.54 9.46
CA GLN A 177 -6.51 2.64 10.36
C GLN A 177 -5.78 2.21 11.65
N LEU A 178 -5.29 0.97 11.70
CA LEU A 178 -4.48 0.51 12.82
C LEU A 178 -3.09 1.14 12.78
N PRO A 179 -2.44 1.34 13.94
CA PRO A 179 -1.05 1.79 13.98
C PRO A 179 -0.11 0.76 13.37
N TYR A 180 0.76 1.20 12.46
CA TYR A 180 1.80 0.37 11.85
C TYR A 180 2.92 1.25 11.28
N VAL A 181 4.02 0.63 10.87
CA VAL A 181 5.15 1.29 10.22
C VAL A 181 5.14 0.96 8.74
N LEU A 182 5.13 1.98 7.89
CA LEU A 182 5.21 1.84 6.45
C LEU A 182 6.62 2.22 5.99
N PHE A 183 7.36 1.24 5.49
CA PHE A 183 8.65 1.45 4.86
C PHE A 183 8.49 1.57 3.34
N MET A 184 9.06 2.61 2.75
CA MET A 184 9.06 2.81 1.30
C MET A 184 10.46 3.17 0.83
N ASP A 185 10.89 2.52 -0.25
CA ASP A 185 12.18 2.78 -0.89
C ASP A 185 11.95 3.47 -2.23
N GLU A 186 12.33 4.74 -2.32
CA GLU A 186 12.12 5.61 -3.49
C GLU A 186 10.68 5.53 -4.06
N PRO A 187 9.64 5.77 -3.24
CA PRO A 187 8.25 5.58 -3.67
C PRO A 187 7.83 6.48 -4.82
N GLU A 188 8.58 7.51 -5.10
CA GLU A 188 8.35 8.48 -6.16
C GLU A 188 8.74 7.99 -7.56
N VAL A 189 9.48 6.91 -7.68
CA VAL A 189 9.85 6.35 -9.00
C VAL A 189 8.58 6.07 -9.79
N SER A 190 8.51 6.57 -11.01
CA SER A 190 7.34 6.52 -11.91
C SER A 190 6.15 7.40 -11.54
N LEU A 191 6.18 8.14 -10.42
CA LEU A 191 5.10 9.05 -10.05
C LEU A 191 5.26 10.42 -10.72
N HIS A 192 4.14 11.01 -11.16
CA HIS A 192 4.10 12.40 -11.57
C HIS A 192 4.47 13.33 -10.40
N VAL A 193 5.09 14.46 -10.70
CA VAL A 193 5.60 15.39 -9.68
C VAL A 193 4.51 15.85 -8.70
N ASP A 194 3.30 16.10 -9.20
CA ASP A 194 2.18 16.53 -8.35
C ASP A 194 1.74 15.42 -7.37
N TRP A 195 1.85 14.16 -7.79
CA TRP A 195 1.56 13.02 -6.92
C TRP A 195 2.66 12.82 -5.86
N GLN A 196 3.93 13.07 -6.24
CA GLN A 196 5.05 13.05 -5.29
C GLN A 196 4.84 14.06 -4.16
N GLN A 197 4.42 15.28 -4.48
CA GLN A 197 4.16 16.34 -3.50
C GLN A 197 3.00 16.01 -2.54
N ARG A 198 2.03 15.24 -3.01
CA ARG A 198 0.84 14.86 -2.23
C ARG A 198 0.98 13.53 -1.51
N LEU A 199 2.03 12.74 -1.78
CA LEU A 199 2.15 11.34 -1.38
C LEU A 199 1.95 11.12 0.11
N ILE A 200 2.68 11.86 0.94
CA ILE A 200 2.63 11.72 2.41
C ILE A 200 1.24 12.11 2.93
N ASP A 201 0.69 13.20 2.45
CA ASP A 201 -0.62 13.69 2.89
C ASP A 201 -1.75 12.74 2.48
N LEU A 202 -1.69 12.11 1.31
CA LEU A 202 -2.62 11.08 0.86
C LEU A 202 -2.59 9.85 1.79
N ILE A 203 -1.41 9.39 2.16
CA ILE A 203 -1.22 8.27 3.09
C ILE A 203 -1.82 8.62 4.46
N LEU A 204 -1.50 9.78 5.02
CA LEU A 204 -1.99 10.23 6.32
C LEU A 204 -3.50 10.50 6.32
N THR A 205 -4.07 10.89 5.19
CA THR A 205 -5.53 11.04 5.02
C THR A 205 -6.25 9.70 5.17
N LEU A 206 -5.67 8.62 4.64
CA LEU A 206 -6.24 7.27 4.75
C LEU A 206 -6.00 6.64 6.12
N ASN A 207 -4.80 6.80 6.68
CA ASN A 207 -4.48 6.28 8.00
C ASN A 207 -3.61 7.27 8.78
N PRO A 208 -4.20 8.07 9.67
CA PRO A 208 -3.47 9.04 10.50
C PRO A 208 -2.56 8.38 11.55
N ASN A 209 -2.68 7.09 11.78
CA ASN A 209 -1.93 6.34 12.79
C ASN A 209 -0.68 5.64 12.21
N VAL A 210 -0.39 5.82 10.92
CA VAL A 210 0.79 5.23 10.28
C VAL A 210 2.05 6.01 10.63
N GLN A 211 3.14 5.31 10.91
CA GLN A 211 4.48 5.88 10.92
C GLN A 211 5.14 5.61 9.57
N ILE A 212 5.46 6.67 8.82
CA ILE A 212 6.10 6.55 7.52
C ILE A 212 7.61 6.66 7.70
N ILE A 213 8.36 5.73 7.11
CA ILE A 213 9.81 5.78 6.96
C ILE A 213 10.10 5.52 5.48
N LEU A 214 10.62 6.53 4.81
CA LEU A 214 10.93 6.41 3.38
C LEU A 214 12.33 6.90 3.06
N THR A 215 12.91 6.33 2.00
CA THR A 215 14.07 6.89 1.32
C THR A 215 13.59 7.60 0.06
N THR A 216 14.20 8.72 -0.28
CA THR A 216 13.85 9.45 -1.49
C THR A 216 15.04 10.24 -2.02
N HIS A 217 15.12 10.38 -3.33
CA HIS A 217 16.00 11.32 -4.01
C HIS A 217 15.24 12.53 -4.58
N SER A 218 13.91 12.56 -4.43
CA SER A 218 13.08 13.64 -4.95
C SER A 218 12.77 14.69 -3.89
N PRO A 219 13.22 15.95 -4.09
CA PRO A 219 12.82 17.04 -3.23
C PRO A 219 11.29 17.22 -3.19
N ALA A 220 10.58 16.87 -4.27
CA ALA A 220 9.14 17.05 -4.36
C ALA A 220 8.37 16.33 -3.26
N VAL A 221 8.83 15.16 -2.83
CA VAL A 221 8.19 14.36 -1.77
C VAL A 221 8.17 15.09 -0.42
N ILE A 222 9.19 15.92 -0.15
CA ILE A 222 9.38 16.57 1.15
C ILE A 222 8.97 18.06 1.16
N MET A 223 8.67 18.65 -0.02
CA MET A 223 8.43 20.11 -0.13
C MET A 223 7.20 20.59 0.62
N ASN A 224 6.18 19.77 0.80
CA ASN A 224 4.90 20.16 1.43
C ASN A 224 4.93 20.04 2.96
N GLY A 225 5.92 20.66 3.60
CA GLY A 225 5.98 20.73 5.07
C GLY A 225 6.74 19.58 5.76
N TRP A 226 7.43 18.73 5.00
CA TRP A 226 8.15 17.59 5.54
C TRP A 226 9.67 17.79 5.63
N ALA A 227 10.19 18.94 5.19
CA ALA A 227 11.63 19.23 5.17
C ALA A 227 12.31 19.10 6.55
N ASP A 228 11.61 19.47 7.63
CA ASP A 228 12.14 19.35 9.00
C ASP A 228 12.19 17.90 9.53
N ARG A 229 11.69 16.95 8.76
CA ARG A 229 11.67 15.51 9.11
C ARG A 229 12.70 14.71 8.32
N VAL A 230 13.51 15.38 7.53
CA VAL A 230 14.55 14.75 6.69
C VAL A 230 15.83 14.57 7.51
N THR A 231 16.43 13.39 7.36
CA THR A 231 17.76 13.09 7.88
C THR A 231 18.61 12.65 6.70
N GLU A 232 19.76 13.26 6.51
CA GLU A 232 20.72 12.84 5.48
C GLU A 232 21.29 11.46 5.80
N VAL A 233 21.42 10.63 4.77
CA VAL A 233 21.95 9.26 4.95
C VAL A 233 23.38 9.30 5.50
N SER A 234 24.16 10.30 5.10
CA SER A 234 25.52 10.54 5.64
C SER A 234 25.57 10.76 7.15
N ASP A 235 24.49 11.31 7.73
CA ASP A 235 24.45 11.64 9.18
C ASP A 235 24.14 10.42 10.05
N ILE A 236 23.70 9.32 9.44
CA ILE A 236 23.33 8.08 10.13
C ILE A 236 24.21 6.88 9.75
N THR A 237 25.22 7.10 8.87
CA THR A 237 26.25 6.12 8.51
C THR A 237 27.59 6.54 9.14
N ASP A 238 28.08 5.79 10.15
CA ASP A 238 29.45 5.92 10.66
C ASP A 238 30.46 5.29 9.70
#